data_8df3fecbd6e4750153585429af4dbc58
#
_entry.id   8df3fecbd6e4750153585429af4dbc58
#
_cell.length_a   1.000
_cell.length_b   1.000
_cell.length_c   1.000
_cell.angle_alpha   90.00
_cell.angle_beta   90.00
_cell.angle_gamma   90.00
#
_symmetry.space_group_name_H-M   'P 1'
#
loop_
_entity.id
_entity.type
_entity.pdbx_description
1 polymer ?
#
loop_
_entity_poly.entity_id
_entity_poly.type
_entity_poly.pdbx_seq_one_letter_code
_entity_poly.pdbx_strand_id
1 'polypeptide(L)'
;MSNVTHQPKIGFVSLGCPKNLVDSERILTELRTEGYDVVPTYDNADMVIVNTCGFIDSAVQESLEAIGEALKENGKVIVTGCLGAKEDQIREVHPKVLEITGPHSYEQVLEHVHHYTPKPKHNPFLSLVPEQGVKLTPRHYAYLKISEGCNHRCTFCIIPSMRGDLVSRPIGEVLAEAKRLADAGVKELLVISQDTSAYGVDVKHRTGFHNGMPVKTSMVSLCEELAKLGIWVRLHYVYPYPHVDDVIPLMA
;
A
#
# COMPACT_ATOMS: atom_id res chain seq x y z
N MET A 1 -11.73 14.65 -38.10
CA MET A 1 -12.33 13.61 -37.22
C MET A 1 -11.31 13.36 -36.11
N SER A 2 -11.54 13.92 -34.95
CA SER A 2 -10.68 13.70 -33.78
C SER A 2 -10.87 12.26 -33.33
N ASN A 3 -9.83 11.43 -33.51
CA ASN A 3 -9.78 10.14 -32.82
C ASN A 3 -9.81 10.44 -31.32
N VAL A 4 -10.97 10.34 -30.71
CA VAL A 4 -11.11 10.26 -29.27
C VAL A 4 -10.46 8.93 -28.91
N THR A 5 -9.20 8.93 -28.55
CA THR A 5 -8.52 7.76 -28.03
C THR A 5 -9.24 7.40 -26.74
N HIS A 6 -9.91 6.24 -26.74
CA HIS A 6 -10.55 5.68 -25.55
C HIS A 6 -9.48 5.62 -24.42
N GLN A 7 -9.73 6.34 -23.33
CA GLN A 7 -8.89 6.26 -22.15
C GLN A 7 -9.35 5.06 -21.33
N PRO A 8 -8.51 4.03 -21.18
CA PRO A 8 -8.91 2.83 -20.45
C PRO A 8 -9.27 3.12 -19.01
N LYS A 9 -10.35 2.51 -18.55
CA LYS A 9 -10.92 2.69 -17.21
C LYS A 9 -10.67 1.46 -16.36
N ILE A 10 -10.07 1.66 -15.20
CA ILE A 10 -9.80 0.60 -14.23
C ILE A 10 -10.69 0.78 -13.00
N GLY A 11 -11.56 -0.19 -12.73
CA GLY A 11 -12.27 -0.29 -11.46
C GLY A 11 -11.33 -0.78 -10.37
N PHE A 12 -11.50 -0.30 -9.14
CA PHE A 12 -10.63 -0.69 -8.04
C PHE A 12 -11.42 -0.93 -6.76
N VAL A 13 -11.24 -2.11 -6.16
CA VAL A 13 -11.78 -2.48 -4.85
C VAL A 13 -10.64 -2.62 -3.87
N SER A 14 -10.69 -1.87 -2.77
CA SER A 14 -9.69 -1.92 -1.69
C SER A 14 -10.32 -2.47 -0.43
N LEU A 15 -9.89 -3.66 -0.01
CA LEU A 15 -10.37 -4.33 1.19
C LEU A 15 -9.28 -4.42 2.25
N GLY A 16 -9.69 -4.58 3.51
CA GLY A 16 -8.84 -4.93 4.62
C GLY A 16 -8.27 -3.75 5.41
N CYS A 17 -7.04 -3.88 5.85
CA CYS A 17 -6.42 -3.03 6.86
C CYS A 17 -5.68 -1.80 6.27
N PRO A 18 -5.24 -0.84 7.12
CA PRO A 18 -4.46 0.32 6.69
C PRO A 18 -3.24 0.01 5.81
N LYS A 19 -2.56 -1.13 6.04
CA LYS A 19 -1.41 -1.53 5.21
C LYS A 19 -1.84 -1.84 3.79
N ASN A 20 -2.97 -2.54 3.64
CA ASN A 20 -3.56 -2.87 2.34
C ASN A 20 -4.08 -1.62 1.61
N LEU A 21 -4.60 -0.65 2.38
CA LEU A 21 -5.03 0.64 1.82
C LEU A 21 -3.84 1.41 1.22
N VAL A 22 -2.68 1.45 1.89
CA VAL A 22 -1.45 2.06 1.33
C VAL A 22 -1.00 1.33 0.06
N ASP A 23 -1.14 0.00 0.02
CA ASP A 23 -0.85 -0.78 -1.19
C ASP A 23 -1.79 -0.38 -2.34
N SER A 24 -3.07 -0.19 -2.05
CA SER A 24 -4.06 0.33 -3.02
C SER A 24 -3.71 1.72 -3.51
N GLU A 25 -3.38 2.66 -2.61
CA GLU A 25 -3.00 4.02 -2.95
C GLU A 25 -1.78 4.05 -3.88
N ARG A 26 -0.81 3.16 -3.67
CA ARG A 26 0.36 3.02 -4.53
C ARG A 26 -0.02 2.55 -5.93
N ILE A 27 -0.79 1.46 -6.05
CA ILE A 27 -1.26 0.95 -7.34
C ILE A 27 -2.06 2.02 -8.09
N LEU A 28 -2.98 2.70 -7.40
CA LEU A 28 -3.80 3.77 -7.99
C LEU A 28 -2.95 4.95 -8.48
N THR A 29 -1.91 5.31 -7.73
CA THR A 29 -0.97 6.38 -8.11
C THR A 29 -0.26 6.02 -9.40
N GLU A 30 0.27 4.81 -9.52
CA GLU A 30 0.96 4.34 -10.72
C GLU A 30 0.02 4.29 -11.93
N LEU A 31 -1.18 3.70 -11.78
CA LEU A 31 -2.19 3.68 -12.84
C LEU A 31 -2.53 5.08 -13.35
N ARG A 32 -2.76 6.02 -12.45
CA ARG A 32 -3.06 7.42 -12.81
C ARG A 32 -1.86 8.09 -13.48
N THR A 33 -0.64 7.83 -13.01
CA THR A 33 0.61 8.35 -13.59
C THR A 33 0.81 7.83 -15.02
N GLU A 34 0.39 6.60 -15.30
CA GLU A 34 0.44 6.00 -16.63
C GLU A 34 -0.73 6.41 -17.55
N GLY A 35 -1.68 7.19 -17.04
CA GLY A 35 -2.78 7.76 -17.80
C GLY A 35 -4.04 6.92 -17.84
N TYR A 36 -4.17 5.88 -17.03
CA TYR A 36 -5.43 5.15 -16.84
C TYR A 36 -6.43 6.01 -16.06
N ASP A 37 -7.71 5.91 -16.41
CA ASP A 37 -8.77 6.47 -15.60
C ASP A 37 -9.20 5.46 -14.54
N VAL A 38 -9.31 5.92 -13.29
CA VAL A 38 -9.75 5.08 -12.17
C VAL A 38 -11.21 5.42 -11.86
N VAL A 39 -12.05 4.40 -11.92
CA VAL A 39 -13.50 4.55 -11.74
C VAL A 39 -13.99 3.77 -10.51
N PRO A 40 -15.02 4.27 -9.80
CA PRO A 40 -15.53 3.63 -8.59
C PRO A 40 -16.57 2.52 -8.87
N THR A 41 -16.86 2.23 -10.14
CA THR A 41 -17.91 1.31 -10.55
C THR A 41 -17.37 0.19 -11.41
N TYR A 42 -18.05 -0.96 -11.42
CA TYR A 42 -17.62 -2.14 -12.20
C TYR A 42 -18.06 -2.08 -13.67
N ASP A 43 -19.27 -1.60 -13.92
CA ASP A 43 -20.02 -1.69 -15.19
C ASP A 43 -19.43 -0.84 -16.33
N ASN A 44 -18.68 0.20 -15.99
CA ASN A 44 -18.02 1.06 -16.98
C ASN A 44 -16.49 0.92 -16.98
N ALA A 45 -15.96 -0.06 -16.26
CA ALA A 45 -14.53 -0.35 -16.23
C ALA A 45 -14.15 -1.33 -17.35
N ASP A 46 -13.00 -1.13 -17.97
CA ASP A 46 -12.42 -2.09 -18.90
C ASP A 46 -11.88 -3.33 -18.18
N MET A 47 -11.55 -3.17 -16.89
CA MET A 47 -11.04 -4.19 -15.98
C MET A 47 -11.24 -3.75 -14.54
N VAL A 48 -11.31 -4.72 -13.62
CA VAL A 48 -11.38 -4.48 -12.17
C VAL A 48 -10.18 -5.10 -11.46
N ILE A 49 -9.57 -4.36 -10.56
CA ILE A 49 -8.56 -4.85 -9.62
C ILE A 49 -9.19 -4.96 -8.24
N VAL A 50 -9.07 -6.14 -7.61
CA VAL A 50 -9.53 -6.38 -6.23
C VAL A 50 -8.31 -6.60 -5.34
N ASN A 51 -8.01 -5.63 -4.47
CA ASN A 51 -6.97 -5.74 -3.46
C ASN A 51 -7.57 -6.36 -2.19
N THR A 52 -7.18 -7.59 -1.88
CA THR A 52 -7.84 -8.50 -0.95
C THR A 52 -7.18 -8.57 0.42
N CYS A 53 -7.96 -8.93 1.44
CA CYS A 53 -7.51 -9.28 2.77
C CYS A 53 -7.61 -10.79 3.01
N GLY A 54 -6.61 -11.37 3.68
CA GLY A 54 -6.57 -12.81 4.00
C GLY A 54 -6.25 -13.09 5.47
N PHE A 55 -6.41 -12.09 6.35
CA PHE A 55 -5.91 -12.15 7.73
C PHE A 55 -6.79 -12.98 8.68
N ILE A 56 -8.11 -12.85 8.57
CA ILE A 56 -9.09 -13.62 9.35
C ILE A 56 -10.15 -14.19 8.41
N ASP A 57 -10.87 -15.21 8.84
CA ASP A 57 -11.83 -15.93 8.00
C ASP A 57 -12.92 -15.01 7.42
N SER A 58 -13.44 -14.08 8.23
CA SER A 58 -14.44 -13.11 7.74
C SER A 58 -13.89 -12.19 6.65
N ALA A 59 -12.61 -11.78 6.72
CA ALA A 59 -11.98 -10.97 5.68
C ALA A 59 -11.66 -11.80 4.42
N VAL A 60 -11.38 -13.09 4.57
CA VAL A 60 -11.26 -14.02 3.43
C VAL A 60 -12.61 -14.12 2.72
N GLN A 61 -13.69 -14.33 3.48
CA GLN A 61 -15.04 -14.44 2.93
C GLN A 61 -15.45 -13.15 2.20
N GLU A 62 -15.27 -11.99 2.82
CA GLU A 62 -15.52 -10.67 2.22
C GLU A 62 -14.73 -10.51 0.90
N SER A 63 -13.46 -10.93 0.89
CA SER A 63 -12.62 -10.86 -0.30
C SER A 63 -13.12 -11.76 -1.43
N LEU A 64 -13.53 -12.99 -1.12
CA LEU A 64 -14.09 -13.91 -2.11
C LEU A 64 -15.44 -13.41 -2.65
N GLU A 65 -16.30 -12.87 -1.81
CA GLU A 65 -17.56 -12.26 -2.23
C GLU A 65 -17.35 -11.07 -3.17
N ALA A 66 -16.42 -10.16 -2.84
CA ALA A 66 -16.09 -9.02 -3.68
C ALA A 66 -15.48 -9.43 -5.04
N ILE A 67 -14.66 -10.48 -5.08
CA ILE A 67 -14.17 -11.07 -6.34
C ILE A 67 -15.33 -11.59 -7.18
N GLY A 68 -16.26 -12.33 -6.55
CA GLY A 68 -17.45 -12.87 -7.20
C GLY A 68 -18.35 -11.78 -7.78
N GLU A 69 -18.57 -10.69 -7.04
CA GLU A 69 -19.31 -9.53 -7.49
C GLU A 69 -18.63 -8.87 -8.70
N ALA A 70 -17.33 -8.60 -8.61
CA ALA A 70 -16.56 -8.00 -9.69
C ALA A 70 -16.58 -8.86 -10.97
N LEU A 71 -16.48 -10.18 -10.84
CA LEU A 71 -16.59 -11.11 -11.97
C LEU A 71 -17.98 -11.11 -12.62
N LYS A 72 -19.02 -11.00 -11.81
CA LYS A 72 -20.41 -10.97 -12.30
C LYS A 72 -20.71 -9.68 -13.06
N GLU A 73 -20.27 -8.55 -12.54
CA GLU A 73 -20.59 -7.22 -13.09
C GLU A 73 -19.66 -6.81 -14.25
N ASN A 74 -18.39 -7.24 -14.25
CA ASN A 74 -17.40 -6.85 -15.25
C ASN A 74 -16.82 -8.04 -16.04
N GLY A 75 -16.49 -9.13 -15.37
CA GLY A 75 -15.92 -10.35 -15.96
C GLY A 75 -14.41 -10.35 -16.15
N LYS A 76 -13.73 -9.20 -16.13
CA LYS A 76 -12.26 -9.09 -16.23
C LYS A 76 -11.67 -8.61 -14.90
N VAL A 77 -11.22 -9.57 -14.11
CA VAL A 77 -10.77 -9.32 -12.74
C VAL A 77 -9.34 -9.77 -12.53
N ILE A 78 -8.51 -8.88 -11.99
CA ILE A 78 -7.20 -9.16 -11.41
C ILE A 78 -7.31 -9.09 -9.91
N VAL A 79 -6.75 -10.05 -9.20
CA VAL A 79 -6.72 -10.10 -7.73
C VAL A 79 -5.31 -9.84 -7.23
N THR A 80 -5.18 -9.05 -6.17
CA THR A 80 -3.92 -8.79 -5.47
C THR A 80 -4.14 -8.76 -3.96
N GLY A 81 -3.08 -8.58 -3.20
CA GLY A 81 -3.14 -8.41 -1.76
C GLY A 81 -2.94 -9.69 -0.97
N CYS A 82 -3.30 -9.64 0.33
CA CYS A 82 -2.94 -10.71 1.27
C CYS A 82 -3.54 -12.08 0.93
N LEU A 83 -4.79 -12.13 0.45
CA LEU A 83 -5.40 -13.39 0.03
C LEU A 83 -4.76 -13.93 -1.25
N GLY A 84 -4.20 -13.07 -2.10
CA GLY A 84 -3.47 -13.49 -3.29
C GLY A 84 -2.27 -14.39 -3.02
N ALA A 85 -1.71 -14.36 -1.80
CA ALA A 85 -0.70 -15.33 -1.37
C ALA A 85 -1.23 -16.78 -1.24
N LYS A 86 -2.55 -16.96 -1.32
CA LYS A 86 -3.25 -18.26 -1.32
C LYS A 86 -4.02 -18.44 -2.63
N GLU A 87 -3.32 -18.40 -3.75
CA GLU A 87 -3.90 -18.46 -5.09
C GLU A 87 -4.88 -19.62 -5.26
N ASP A 88 -4.51 -20.81 -4.80
CA ASP A 88 -5.34 -22.01 -4.92
C ASP A 88 -6.73 -21.81 -4.30
N GLN A 89 -6.81 -21.15 -3.15
CA GLN A 89 -8.09 -20.88 -2.47
C GLN A 89 -8.98 -19.94 -3.30
N ILE A 90 -8.39 -18.98 -4.00
CA ILE A 90 -9.14 -18.09 -4.89
C ILE A 90 -9.58 -18.84 -6.15
N ARG A 91 -8.69 -19.63 -6.77
CA ARG A 91 -8.95 -20.37 -7.98
C ARG A 91 -10.03 -21.45 -7.81
N GLU A 92 -10.08 -22.08 -6.63
CA GLU A 92 -11.11 -23.07 -6.30
C GLU A 92 -12.53 -22.47 -6.35
N VAL A 93 -12.70 -21.24 -5.83
CA VAL A 93 -14.00 -20.55 -5.79
C VAL A 93 -14.26 -19.77 -7.08
N HIS A 94 -13.23 -19.13 -7.62
CA HIS A 94 -13.31 -18.22 -8.76
C HIS A 94 -12.29 -18.56 -9.87
N PRO A 95 -12.48 -19.65 -10.62
CA PRO A 95 -11.54 -20.10 -11.66
C PRO A 95 -11.40 -19.14 -12.85
N LYS A 96 -12.31 -18.16 -12.98
CA LYS A 96 -12.33 -17.18 -14.08
C LYS A 96 -11.51 -15.90 -13.79
N VAL A 97 -10.91 -15.77 -12.60
CA VAL A 97 -10.01 -14.64 -12.32
C VAL A 97 -8.85 -14.68 -13.31
N LEU A 98 -8.54 -13.53 -13.94
CA LEU A 98 -7.50 -13.46 -14.96
C LEU A 98 -6.14 -13.74 -14.35
N GLU A 99 -5.74 -12.91 -13.39
CA GLU A 99 -4.44 -12.99 -12.74
C GLU A 99 -4.58 -12.82 -11.22
N ILE A 100 -3.66 -13.46 -10.49
CA ILE A 100 -3.60 -13.37 -9.02
C ILE A 100 -2.16 -13.05 -8.63
N THR A 101 -1.98 -12.01 -7.83
CA THR A 101 -0.68 -11.62 -7.28
C THR A 101 -0.76 -11.52 -5.76
N GLY A 102 0.36 -11.76 -5.09
CA GLY A 102 0.48 -11.60 -3.64
C GLY A 102 0.58 -10.12 -3.20
N PRO A 103 0.70 -9.87 -1.89
CA PRO A 103 1.05 -8.55 -1.38
C PRO A 103 2.43 -8.12 -1.91
N HIS A 104 2.68 -6.81 -2.03
CA HIS A 104 3.94 -6.22 -2.53
C HIS A 104 4.23 -6.40 -4.03
N SER A 105 3.36 -7.03 -4.78
CA SER A 105 3.54 -7.31 -6.21
C SER A 105 3.02 -6.19 -7.10
N TYR A 106 3.28 -4.92 -6.76
CA TYR A 106 2.71 -3.74 -7.45
C TYR A 106 3.08 -3.70 -8.94
N GLU A 107 4.34 -3.99 -9.27
CA GLU A 107 4.83 -4.03 -10.64
C GLU A 107 4.13 -5.11 -11.45
N GLN A 108 3.96 -6.30 -10.88
CA GLN A 108 3.23 -7.40 -11.53
C GLN A 108 1.77 -7.05 -11.79
N VAL A 109 1.10 -6.34 -10.85
CA VAL A 109 -0.27 -5.86 -11.08
C VAL A 109 -0.32 -4.98 -12.31
N LEU A 110 0.61 -4.03 -12.45
CA LEU A 110 0.69 -3.14 -13.61
C LEU A 110 1.01 -3.89 -14.90
N GLU A 111 1.94 -4.85 -14.88
CA GLU A 111 2.25 -5.71 -16.02
C GLU A 111 1.00 -6.47 -16.49
N HIS A 112 0.22 -7.04 -15.57
CA HIS A 112 -1.02 -7.71 -15.90
C HIS A 112 -2.06 -6.74 -16.48
N VAL A 113 -2.18 -5.53 -15.91
CA VAL A 113 -3.06 -4.50 -16.49
C VAL A 113 -2.63 -4.18 -17.92
N HIS A 114 -1.34 -3.99 -18.18
CA HIS A 114 -0.81 -3.70 -19.53
C HIS A 114 -1.08 -4.85 -20.52
N HIS A 115 -1.05 -6.10 -20.05
CA HIS A 115 -1.31 -7.26 -20.87
C HIS A 115 -2.75 -7.29 -21.38
N TYR A 116 -3.73 -7.00 -20.53
CA TYR A 116 -5.15 -7.07 -20.88
C TYR A 116 -5.74 -5.74 -21.34
N THR A 117 -5.12 -4.63 -20.96
CA THR A 117 -5.59 -3.27 -21.27
C THR A 117 -4.39 -2.42 -21.69
N PRO A 118 -4.20 -2.21 -23.01
CA PRO A 118 -3.01 -1.52 -23.52
C PRO A 118 -2.78 -0.16 -22.85
N LYS A 119 -1.51 0.14 -22.54
CA LYS A 119 -1.11 1.40 -21.94
C LYS A 119 -1.60 2.58 -22.76
N PRO A 120 -2.34 3.52 -22.15
CA PRO A 120 -2.85 4.69 -22.85
C PRO A 120 -1.72 5.57 -23.36
N LYS A 121 -1.95 6.23 -24.50
CA LYS A 121 -1.05 7.31 -24.95
C LYS A 121 -1.22 8.48 -23.98
N HIS A 122 -0.25 8.66 -23.12
CA HIS A 122 -0.29 9.67 -22.07
C HIS A 122 0.88 10.67 -22.26
N ASN A 123 0.60 11.94 -22.02
CA ASN A 123 1.64 12.96 -21.93
C ASN A 123 2.00 13.19 -20.46
N PRO A 124 3.18 12.76 -20.00
CA PRO A 124 3.56 12.86 -18.60
C PRO A 124 3.64 14.31 -18.09
N PHE A 125 3.80 15.29 -18.98
CA PHE A 125 3.81 16.72 -18.62
C PHE A 125 2.41 17.28 -18.30
N LEU A 126 1.35 16.51 -18.61
CA LEU A 126 -0.03 16.87 -18.30
C LEU A 126 -0.59 16.03 -17.15
N SER A 127 0.25 15.28 -16.47
CA SER A 127 -0.18 14.48 -15.32
C SER A 127 -0.66 15.39 -14.20
N LEU A 128 -1.89 15.13 -13.73
CA LEU A 128 -2.51 15.82 -12.59
C LEU A 128 -2.39 15.00 -11.30
N VAL A 129 -1.51 13.99 -11.27
CA VAL A 129 -1.26 13.22 -10.06
C VAL A 129 -0.44 14.07 -9.10
N PRO A 130 -0.92 14.32 -7.87
CA PRO A 130 -0.19 15.12 -6.89
C PRO A 130 1.12 14.43 -6.47
N GLU A 131 2.11 15.18 -6.02
CA GLU A 131 3.41 14.65 -5.57
C GLU A 131 3.30 13.63 -4.42
N GLN A 132 2.28 13.76 -3.56
CA GLN A 132 1.97 12.82 -2.50
C GLN A 132 1.25 11.55 -2.99
N GLY A 133 0.93 11.45 -4.28
CA GLY A 133 0.17 10.35 -4.88
C GLY A 133 -1.34 10.43 -4.60
N VAL A 134 -2.06 9.42 -5.08
CA VAL A 134 -3.49 9.23 -4.81
C VAL A 134 -3.66 8.79 -3.36
N LYS A 135 -4.58 9.44 -2.64
CA LYS A 135 -4.92 9.10 -1.26
C LYS A 135 -6.39 8.71 -1.14
N LEU A 136 -6.65 7.61 -0.46
CA LEU A 136 -7.98 7.11 -0.14
C LEU A 136 -8.43 7.55 1.27
N THR A 137 -7.51 8.08 2.07
CA THR A 137 -7.80 8.66 3.38
C THR A 137 -8.40 10.05 3.27
N PRO A 138 -9.17 10.53 4.27
CA PRO A 138 -9.54 11.93 4.41
C PRO A 138 -8.29 12.84 4.44
N ARG A 139 -8.46 14.10 3.99
CA ARG A 139 -7.33 15.03 3.79
C ARG A 139 -6.53 15.36 5.05
N HIS A 140 -7.10 15.17 6.25
CA HIS A 140 -6.44 15.57 7.51
C HIS A 140 -5.47 14.54 8.04
N TYR A 141 -5.51 13.28 7.59
CA TYR A 141 -4.52 12.27 7.98
C TYR A 141 -4.07 11.41 6.80
N ALA A 142 -2.91 10.78 6.95
CA ALA A 142 -2.41 9.79 6.02
C ALA A 142 -1.68 8.67 6.75
N TYR A 143 -1.71 7.47 6.17
CA TYR A 143 -0.86 6.38 6.64
C TYR A 143 0.55 6.49 6.07
N LEU A 144 1.54 6.30 6.92
CA LEU A 144 2.95 6.21 6.56
C LEU A 144 3.44 4.79 6.85
N LYS A 145 3.52 3.97 5.82
CA LYS A 145 3.98 2.58 5.96
C LYS A 145 5.50 2.54 5.90
N ILE A 146 6.15 2.08 6.98
CA ILE A 146 7.61 2.15 7.16
C ILE A 146 8.33 0.84 6.90
N SER A 147 7.64 -0.28 6.99
CA SER A 147 8.19 -1.61 6.72
C SER A 147 7.10 -2.59 6.29
N GLU A 148 7.53 -3.74 5.80
CA GLU A 148 6.71 -4.88 5.40
C GLU A 148 7.14 -6.13 6.13
N GLY A 149 6.23 -7.12 6.22
CA GLY A 149 6.54 -8.41 6.82
C GLY A 149 6.82 -8.35 8.32
N CYS A 150 7.06 -9.52 8.92
CA CYS A 150 7.29 -9.64 10.36
C CYS A 150 8.13 -10.87 10.67
N ASN A 151 9.18 -10.69 11.48
CA ASN A 151 10.06 -11.78 11.93
C ASN A 151 9.54 -12.54 13.15
N HIS A 152 8.45 -12.07 13.78
CA HIS A 152 7.79 -12.84 14.81
C HIS A 152 7.20 -14.12 14.24
N ARG A 153 7.29 -15.20 14.98
CA ARG A 153 6.72 -16.50 14.64
C ARG A 153 5.68 -16.90 15.69
N CYS A 154 4.76 -15.95 16.00
CA CYS A 154 3.66 -16.21 16.91
C CYS A 154 2.81 -17.36 16.38
N THR A 155 2.50 -18.34 17.22
CA THR A 155 1.86 -19.59 16.82
C THR A 155 0.49 -19.44 16.16
N PHE A 156 -0.21 -18.35 16.47
CA PHE A 156 -1.54 -18.02 15.94
C PHE A 156 -1.51 -17.06 14.75
N CYS A 157 -0.33 -16.55 14.33
CA CYS A 157 -0.24 -15.44 13.41
C CYS A 157 0.15 -15.89 12.00
N ILE A 158 -0.68 -15.57 11.01
CA ILE A 158 -0.50 -15.91 9.61
C ILE A 158 0.36 -14.89 8.83
N ILE A 159 0.66 -13.72 9.41
CA ILE A 159 1.33 -12.62 8.69
C ILE A 159 2.63 -13.04 8.01
N PRO A 160 3.57 -13.75 8.67
CA PRO A 160 4.81 -14.12 8.01
C PRO A 160 4.64 -14.99 6.75
N SER A 161 3.61 -15.85 6.72
CA SER A 161 3.34 -16.69 5.55
C SER A 161 2.72 -15.92 4.38
N MET A 162 2.06 -14.79 4.64
CA MET A 162 1.44 -13.96 3.61
C MET A 162 2.33 -12.82 3.15
N ARG A 163 3.01 -12.13 4.09
CA ARG A 163 3.77 -10.91 3.84
C ARG A 163 5.29 -11.07 3.98
N GLY A 164 5.76 -12.27 4.30
CA GLY A 164 7.17 -12.57 4.43
C GLY A 164 7.82 -12.00 5.70
N ASP A 165 9.15 -12.01 5.68
CA ASP A 165 9.99 -11.48 6.72
C ASP A 165 10.02 -9.95 6.73
N LEU A 166 10.50 -9.37 7.85
CA LEU A 166 10.63 -7.92 7.99
C LEU A 166 11.56 -7.34 6.93
N VAL A 167 11.05 -6.36 6.21
CA VAL A 167 11.81 -5.53 5.26
C VAL A 167 11.54 -4.07 5.57
N SER A 168 12.51 -3.39 6.14
CA SER A 168 12.43 -1.95 6.46
C SER A 168 12.68 -1.10 5.22
N ARG A 169 11.81 -0.14 4.98
CA ARG A 169 12.02 0.85 3.93
C ARG A 169 13.21 1.76 4.28
N PRO A 170 13.98 2.23 3.28
CA PRO A 170 15.05 3.20 3.51
C PRO A 170 14.51 4.45 4.25
N ILE A 171 15.17 4.86 5.34
CA ILE A 171 14.69 5.98 6.17
C ILE A 171 14.55 7.28 5.39
N GLY A 172 15.45 7.55 4.45
CA GLY A 172 15.38 8.75 3.61
C GLY A 172 14.11 8.79 2.74
N GLU A 173 13.67 7.66 2.21
CA GLU A 173 12.43 7.56 1.42
C GLU A 173 11.20 7.77 2.30
N VAL A 174 11.19 7.16 3.49
CA VAL A 174 10.09 7.31 4.46
C VAL A 174 9.95 8.77 4.88
N LEU A 175 11.06 9.44 5.19
CA LEU A 175 11.05 10.85 5.59
C LEU A 175 10.67 11.78 4.43
N ALA A 176 11.11 11.49 3.21
CA ALA A 176 10.72 12.24 2.02
C ALA A 176 9.22 12.13 1.75
N GLU A 177 8.63 10.93 1.90
CA GLU A 177 7.19 10.72 1.80
C GLU A 177 6.43 11.47 2.91
N ALA A 178 6.89 11.37 4.16
CA ALA A 178 6.29 12.08 5.28
C ALA A 178 6.27 13.60 5.05
N LYS A 179 7.37 14.15 4.53
CA LYS A 179 7.43 15.58 4.18
C LYS A 179 6.44 15.95 3.08
N ARG A 180 6.35 15.18 1.99
CA ARG A 180 5.37 15.44 0.91
C ARG A 180 3.93 15.42 1.43
N LEU A 181 3.60 14.51 2.34
CA LEU A 181 2.29 14.44 2.98
C LEU A 181 2.00 15.66 3.84
N ALA A 182 2.98 16.09 4.66
CA ALA A 182 2.86 17.30 5.48
C ALA A 182 2.70 18.56 4.61
N ASP A 183 3.52 18.72 3.57
CA ASP A 183 3.46 19.83 2.61
C ASP A 183 2.12 19.88 1.86
N ALA A 184 1.51 18.71 1.59
CA ALA A 184 0.17 18.59 1.02
C ALA A 184 -0.97 18.96 1.99
N GLY A 185 -0.65 19.30 3.25
CA GLY A 185 -1.60 19.77 4.25
C GLY A 185 -2.16 18.70 5.19
N VAL A 186 -1.61 17.49 5.18
CA VAL A 186 -1.92 16.45 6.17
C VAL A 186 -1.57 16.97 7.58
N LYS A 187 -2.45 16.72 8.54
CA LYS A 187 -2.31 17.17 9.92
C LYS A 187 -1.88 16.07 10.87
N GLU A 188 -2.03 14.82 10.47
CA GLU A 188 -1.67 13.65 11.27
C GLU A 188 -1.09 12.55 10.38
N LEU A 189 0.09 12.04 10.76
CA LEU A 189 0.68 10.83 10.18
C LEU A 189 0.44 9.64 11.11
N LEU A 190 -0.18 8.60 10.57
CA LEU A 190 -0.36 7.33 11.24
C LEU A 190 0.74 6.38 10.74
N VAL A 191 1.79 6.24 11.54
CA VAL A 191 2.93 5.36 11.23
C VAL A 191 2.50 3.91 11.41
N ILE A 192 2.61 3.12 10.36
CA ILE A 192 2.13 1.74 10.32
C ILE A 192 3.18 0.77 9.77
N SER A 193 3.11 -0.45 10.27
CA SER A 193 3.78 -1.66 9.75
C SER A 193 3.12 -2.90 10.36
N GLN A 194 3.72 -4.08 10.25
CA GLN A 194 3.29 -5.26 11.02
C GLN A 194 3.84 -5.21 12.45
N ASP A 195 5.05 -4.70 12.62
CA ASP A 195 5.71 -4.38 13.90
C ASP A 195 6.52 -3.11 13.73
N THR A 196 5.98 -1.99 14.18
CA THR A 196 6.60 -0.66 14.04
C THR A 196 7.85 -0.53 14.88
N SER A 197 7.91 -1.20 16.03
CA SER A 197 9.08 -1.17 16.94
C SER A 197 10.29 -1.90 16.37
N ALA A 198 10.10 -2.84 15.42
CA ALA A 198 11.20 -3.57 14.79
C ALA A 198 11.83 -2.82 13.60
N TYR A 199 11.39 -1.60 13.28
CA TYR A 199 11.92 -0.85 12.15
C TYR A 199 13.44 -0.69 12.20
N GLY A 200 14.11 -1.12 11.14
CA GLY A 200 15.56 -1.05 10.98
C GLY A 200 16.35 -2.24 11.53
N VAL A 201 15.72 -3.18 12.24
CA VAL A 201 16.39 -4.37 12.80
C VAL A 201 16.97 -5.26 11.72
N ASP A 202 16.22 -5.51 10.64
CA ASP A 202 16.62 -6.32 9.49
C ASP A 202 17.87 -5.77 8.76
N VAL A 203 18.00 -4.45 8.73
CA VAL A 203 19.15 -3.75 8.14
C VAL A 203 20.23 -3.36 9.18
N LYS A 204 20.16 -3.94 10.40
CA LYS A 204 21.11 -3.70 11.48
C LYS A 204 21.27 -2.20 11.81
N HIS A 205 20.17 -1.45 11.74
CA HIS A 205 20.11 -0.01 11.99
C HIS A 205 21.12 0.80 11.16
N ARG A 206 21.38 0.40 9.92
CA ARG A 206 22.32 1.11 9.04
C ARG A 206 21.94 2.59 8.90
N THR A 207 22.95 3.41 8.65
CA THR A 207 22.75 4.83 8.36
C THR A 207 22.19 5.01 6.94
N GLY A 208 21.12 5.77 6.82
CA GLY A 208 20.64 6.33 5.56
C GLY A 208 20.89 7.84 5.51
N PHE A 209 20.35 8.53 4.52
CA PHE A 209 20.50 9.98 4.35
C PHE A 209 19.13 10.63 4.12
N HIS A 210 18.94 11.78 4.78
CA HIS A 210 17.79 12.65 4.54
C HIS A 210 18.29 14.11 4.50
N ASN A 211 17.94 14.83 3.42
CA ASN A 211 18.41 16.21 3.19
C ASN A 211 19.93 16.38 3.34
N GLY A 212 20.70 15.39 2.89
CA GLY A 212 22.17 15.39 2.99
C GLY A 212 22.74 15.05 4.38
N MET A 213 21.90 14.84 5.38
CA MET A 213 22.31 14.48 6.74
C MET A 213 22.18 12.97 6.96
N PRO A 214 23.18 12.35 7.67
CA PRO A 214 23.09 10.95 8.03
C PRO A 214 22.02 10.74 9.12
N VAL A 215 21.15 9.75 8.93
CA VAL A 215 20.11 9.35 9.88
C VAL A 215 20.15 7.85 10.07
N LYS A 216 20.14 7.38 11.31
CA LYS A 216 20.12 5.95 11.63
C LYS A 216 18.75 5.36 11.33
N THR A 217 18.69 4.22 10.63
CA THR A 217 17.43 3.51 10.36
C THR A 217 16.98 2.81 11.64
N SER A 218 16.22 3.50 12.49
CA SER A 218 15.64 2.99 13.74
C SER A 218 14.33 3.69 14.03
N MET A 219 13.48 3.08 14.86
CA MET A 219 12.21 3.68 15.27
C MET A 219 12.42 5.03 15.97
N VAL A 220 13.37 5.11 16.91
CA VAL A 220 13.66 6.36 17.67
C VAL A 220 14.07 7.47 16.72
N SER A 221 15.09 7.23 15.88
CA SER A 221 15.57 8.26 14.94
C SER A 221 14.51 8.66 13.92
N LEU A 222 13.66 7.73 13.50
CA LEU A 222 12.50 8.06 12.67
C LEU A 222 11.54 9.01 13.40
N CYS A 223 11.21 8.72 14.65
CA CYS A 223 10.32 9.57 15.45
C CYS A 223 10.91 10.97 15.68
N GLU A 224 12.23 11.07 15.96
CA GLU A 224 12.93 12.35 16.08
C GLU A 224 12.80 13.22 14.81
N GLU A 225 12.97 12.60 13.64
CA GLU A 225 12.84 13.34 12.38
C GLU A 225 11.39 13.68 12.03
N LEU A 226 10.44 12.77 12.29
CA LEU A 226 9.02 13.03 12.07
C LEU A 226 8.49 14.14 12.98
N ALA A 227 8.96 14.23 14.23
CA ALA A 227 8.58 15.30 15.16
C ALA A 227 8.91 16.71 14.63
N LYS A 228 9.94 16.84 13.77
CA LYS A 228 10.32 18.14 13.17
C LYS A 228 9.31 18.64 12.13
N LEU A 229 8.39 17.80 11.67
CA LEU A 229 7.37 18.20 10.70
C LEU A 229 6.28 19.11 11.28
N GLY A 230 6.16 19.21 12.61
CA GLY A 230 5.19 20.07 13.29
C GLY A 230 3.73 19.64 13.11
N ILE A 231 3.49 18.36 12.83
CA ILE A 231 2.17 17.74 12.72
C ILE A 231 2.06 16.56 13.68
N TRP A 232 0.85 16.08 13.93
CA TRP A 232 0.65 14.91 14.78
C TRP A 232 1.27 13.65 14.15
N VAL A 233 1.99 12.89 14.98
CA VAL A 233 2.55 11.58 14.62
C VAL A 233 2.02 10.54 15.59
N ARG A 234 1.30 9.55 15.05
CA ARG A 234 0.73 8.46 15.82
C ARG A 234 1.39 7.15 15.42
N LEU A 235 1.96 6.45 16.41
CA LEU A 235 2.56 5.13 16.20
C LEU A 235 1.50 4.04 16.40
N HIS A 236 1.35 3.16 15.42
CA HIS A 236 0.49 2.00 15.49
C HIS A 236 1.31 0.70 15.48
N TYR A 237 0.75 -0.38 16.01
CA TYR A 237 1.35 -1.72 15.96
C TYR A 237 2.74 -1.78 16.61
N VAL A 238 2.88 -1.11 17.75
CA VAL A 238 4.12 -1.08 18.52
C VAL A 238 4.14 -2.29 19.45
N TYR A 239 5.12 -3.17 19.28
CA TYR A 239 5.36 -4.27 20.19
C TYR A 239 6.20 -3.77 21.38
N PRO A 240 5.93 -4.19 22.62
CA PRO A 240 6.55 -3.61 23.82
C PRO A 240 7.97 -4.12 24.08
N TYR A 241 8.90 -3.81 23.17
CA TYR A 241 10.32 -4.01 23.42
C TYR A 241 10.86 -2.91 24.37
N PRO A 242 11.92 -3.20 25.14
CA PRO A 242 12.49 -2.21 26.07
C PRO A 242 12.90 -0.88 25.41
N HIS A 243 13.40 -0.92 24.17
CA HIS A 243 13.82 0.28 23.43
C HIS A 243 12.64 1.18 22.98
N VAL A 244 11.41 0.73 23.12
CA VAL A 244 10.22 1.57 22.83
C VAL A 244 10.10 2.70 23.83
N ASP A 245 10.58 2.50 25.07
CA ASP A 245 10.59 3.51 26.11
C ASP A 245 11.45 4.73 25.75
N ASP A 246 12.43 4.56 24.85
CA ASP A 246 13.28 5.66 24.36
C ASP A 246 12.50 6.69 23.53
N VAL A 247 11.28 6.35 23.05
CA VAL A 247 10.42 7.29 22.33
C VAL A 247 9.57 8.15 23.28
N ILE A 248 9.34 7.70 24.51
CA ILE A 248 8.48 8.41 25.48
C ILE A 248 8.89 9.87 25.68
N PRO A 249 10.19 10.21 25.84
CA PRO A 249 10.63 11.62 25.98
C PRO A 249 10.28 12.49 24.77
N LEU A 250 10.11 11.91 23.58
CA LEU A 250 9.71 12.66 22.39
C LEU A 250 8.21 12.96 22.33
N MET A 251 7.42 12.26 23.16
CA MET A 251 5.96 12.42 23.24
C MET A 251 5.53 13.49 24.23
N ALA A 252 6.45 13.94 25.09
CA ALA A 252 6.24 14.98 26.10
C ALA A 252 6.55 16.37 25.54
#